data_6ff9439fcba41a01a35c5b9a05c5a3f4
#
_entry.id   6ff9439fcba41a01a35c5b9a05c5a3f4
#
_cell.length_a   1.000
_cell.length_b   1.000
_cell.length_c   1.000
_cell.angle_alpha   90.00
_cell.angle_beta   90.00
_cell.angle_gamma   90.00
#
_symmetry.space_group_name_H-M   'P 1'
#
loop_
_entity.id
_entity.type
_entity.pdbx_description
1 polymer ?
#
loop_
_entity_poly.entity_id
_entity_poly.type
_entity_poly.pdbx_seq_one_letter_code
_entity_poly.pdbx_strand_id
1 'polypeptide(L)'
;MRQTAFFFLLLFIQTGVSAQATDYRKQQNYKEWVHLAPKFNDAFFRTEEAQRIGDNVLLYQQVTGGWPKNIYMPAELTEQEYTKAWNAKGDVNQSTIDNNATTTEIQYLARLYQATQKEKYKEGVLKGIQYLLKAQYDNGGWPQFYPRPTGYYIQITYNDNAMVRVMQQLREIYEKQSPYTFIPDETCQQARKAFDKGIECILRTQVRQNGELTVWCAQHDRITLEPCKARAYELPSLSGQESDNIVLLLMSLPHPSEKVIESIESAVKWFKKSEIKGVQKEYFTNSDGKRDYRMVPCEDCPVLWARFYELDTNRPF
;
A
#
# COMPACT_ATOMS: atom_id res chain seq x y z
N MET A 1 -43.89 -54.94 22.24
CA MET A 1 -43.05 -54.34 21.17
C MET A 1 -43.11 -52.84 21.34
N ARG A 2 -42.08 -52.23 21.90
CA ARG A 2 -41.96 -50.76 22.07
C ARG A 2 -40.97 -50.28 21.05
N GLN A 3 -41.39 -49.45 20.11
CA GLN A 3 -40.52 -48.70 19.18
C GLN A 3 -40.03 -47.44 19.88
N THR A 4 -38.71 -47.33 20.05
CA THR A 4 -38.02 -46.15 20.58
C THR A 4 -37.56 -45.33 19.36
N ALA A 5 -38.17 -44.16 19.20
CA ALA A 5 -37.76 -43.20 18.17
C ALA A 5 -36.57 -42.44 18.67
N PHE A 6 -35.42 -42.52 17.95
CA PHE A 6 -34.25 -41.68 18.17
C PHE A 6 -34.44 -40.36 17.43
N PHE A 7 -34.60 -39.28 18.16
CA PHE A 7 -34.47 -37.90 17.63
C PHE A 7 -33.00 -37.55 17.58
N PHE A 8 -32.46 -37.45 16.33
CA PHE A 8 -31.17 -36.82 16.12
C PHE A 8 -31.34 -35.31 16.16
N LEU A 9 -30.82 -34.68 17.24
CA LEU A 9 -30.70 -33.23 17.38
C LEU A 9 -29.48 -32.80 16.56
N LEU A 10 -29.70 -32.24 15.37
CA LEU A 10 -28.67 -31.55 14.60
C LEU A 10 -28.35 -30.21 15.28
N LEU A 11 -27.34 -30.20 16.13
CA LEU A 11 -26.71 -28.96 16.60
C LEU A 11 -25.95 -28.36 15.41
N PHE A 12 -26.51 -27.33 14.82
CA PHE A 12 -25.75 -26.43 13.95
C PHE A 12 -24.73 -25.68 14.81
N ILE A 13 -23.46 -26.09 14.70
CA ILE A 13 -22.34 -25.33 15.22
C ILE A 13 -22.13 -24.12 14.29
N GLN A 14 -22.84 -23.04 14.56
CA GLN A 14 -22.48 -21.71 14.07
C GLN A 14 -21.39 -21.14 14.98
N THR A 15 -20.17 -21.62 14.84
CA THR A 15 -19.04 -21.08 15.56
C THR A 15 -17.93 -20.72 14.59
N GLY A 16 -17.61 -19.47 14.51
CA GLY A 16 -16.35 -19.01 13.94
C GLY A 16 -16.34 -17.68 13.19
N VAL A 17 -17.42 -17.34 12.47
CA VAL A 17 -17.44 -16.10 11.64
C VAL A 17 -17.85 -14.87 12.46
N SER A 18 -18.65 -15.03 13.50
CA SER A 18 -19.17 -13.94 14.32
C SER A 18 -18.14 -13.36 15.30
N ALA A 19 -17.18 -14.15 15.77
CA ALA A 19 -16.20 -13.69 16.78
C ALA A 19 -15.11 -12.77 16.17
N GLN A 20 -14.68 -13.02 14.94
CA GLN A 20 -13.71 -12.14 14.25
C GLN A 20 -14.33 -10.82 13.78
N ALA A 21 -15.60 -10.84 13.40
CA ALA A 21 -16.31 -9.66 12.90
C ALA A 21 -16.63 -8.62 14.00
N THR A 22 -16.68 -9.03 15.26
CA THR A 22 -17.05 -8.13 16.38
C THR A 22 -15.89 -7.40 17.02
N ASP A 23 -14.65 -7.85 16.83
CA ASP A 23 -13.50 -7.31 17.56
C ASP A 23 -12.95 -6.03 16.90
N TYR A 24 -12.95 -5.93 15.57
CA TYR A 24 -12.45 -4.74 14.86
C TYR A 24 -13.37 -3.52 14.98
N ARG A 25 -14.67 -3.69 15.29
CA ARG A 25 -15.61 -2.58 15.49
C ARG A 25 -15.27 -1.68 16.67
N LYS A 26 -14.48 -2.20 17.63
CA LYS A 26 -14.13 -1.46 18.85
C LYS A 26 -12.90 -0.57 18.69
N GLN A 27 -12.14 -0.74 17.61
CA GLN A 27 -10.88 -0.04 17.42
C GLN A 27 -11.01 0.96 16.27
N GLN A 28 -11.11 2.24 16.60
CA GLN A 28 -11.21 3.34 15.63
C GLN A 28 -9.83 3.74 15.08
N ASN A 29 -9.00 2.75 14.69
CA ASN A 29 -7.67 3.01 14.16
C ASN A 29 -7.61 2.65 12.67
N TYR A 30 -7.37 3.66 11.81
CA TYR A 30 -7.23 3.45 10.36
C TYR A 30 -6.15 2.42 9.99
N LYS A 31 -5.07 2.30 10.79
CA LYS A 31 -4.02 1.31 10.57
C LYS A 31 -4.56 -0.11 10.63
N GLU A 32 -5.59 -0.33 11.43
CA GLU A 32 -6.24 -1.63 11.49
C GLU A 32 -7.04 -1.92 10.25
N TRP A 33 -7.71 -0.91 9.67
CA TRP A 33 -8.40 -1.08 8.40
C TRP A 33 -7.45 -1.61 7.32
N VAL A 34 -6.36 -0.92 7.06
CA VAL A 34 -5.42 -1.30 5.99
C VAL A 34 -4.67 -2.61 6.27
N HIS A 35 -4.60 -3.03 7.53
CA HIS A 35 -4.04 -4.33 7.92
C HIS A 35 -5.06 -5.46 7.97
N LEU A 36 -6.33 -5.14 8.24
CA LEU A 36 -7.40 -6.10 8.38
C LEU A 36 -8.07 -6.44 7.05
N ALA A 37 -8.33 -5.43 6.22
CA ALA A 37 -9.04 -5.60 4.95
C ALA A 37 -8.44 -6.70 4.03
N PRO A 38 -7.12 -6.81 3.86
CA PRO A 38 -6.52 -7.89 3.07
C PRO A 38 -6.68 -9.29 3.71
N LYS A 39 -6.90 -9.37 5.02
CA LYS A 39 -6.97 -10.61 5.79
C LYS A 39 -8.37 -11.21 5.88
N PHE A 40 -9.41 -10.47 5.51
CA PHE A 40 -10.75 -11.04 5.47
C PHE A 40 -10.77 -12.24 4.51
N ASN A 41 -11.41 -13.31 4.93
CA ASN A 41 -11.61 -14.50 4.07
C ASN A 41 -12.80 -14.31 3.12
N ASP A 42 -12.96 -15.19 2.14
CA ASP A 42 -14.02 -15.07 1.14
C ASP A 42 -15.43 -15.25 1.71
N ALA A 43 -15.58 -15.98 2.83
CA ALA A 43 -16.86 -16.11 3.50
C ALA A 43 -17.33 -14.77 4.09
N PHE A 44 -16.42 -13.93 4.60
CA PHE A 44 -16.72 -12.61 5.11
C PHE A 44 -17.38 -11.72 4.04
N PHE A 45 -16.89 -11.74 2.80
CA PHE A 45 -17.42 -10.89 1.72
C PHE A 45 -18.86 -11.23 1.29
N ARG A 46 -19.43 -12.33 1.78
CA ARG A 46 -20.85 -12.71 1.56
C ARG A 46 -21.78 -12.17 2.65
N THR A 47 -21.26 -11.54 3.67
CA THR A 47 -22.03 -11.03 4.82
C THR A 47 -22.61 -9.64 4.56
N GLU A 48 -23.68 -9.29 5.27
CA GLU A 48 -24.22 -7.93 5.28
C GLU A 48 -23.23 -6.91 5.82
N GLU A 49 -22.40 -7.33 6.79
CA GLU A 49 -21.36 -6.48 7.36
C GLU A 49 -20.30 -6.09 6.32
N ALA A 50 -19.86 -7.01 5.48
CA ALA A 50 -18.95 -6.69 4.40
C ALA A 50 -19.56 -5.69 3.41
N GLN A 51 -20.87 -5.79 3.14
CA GLN A 51 -21.57 -4.86 2.28
C GLN A 51 -21.70 -3.47 2.95
N ARG A 52 -22.02 -3.41 4.25
CA ARG A 52 -22.05 -2.17 5.01
C ARG A 52 -20.70 -1.43 4.96
N ILE A 53 -19.60 -2.16 5.17
CA ILE A 53 -18.26 -1.61 5.03
C ILE A 53 -17.99 -1.15 3.59
N GLY A 54 -18.39 -1.94 2.58
CA GLY A 54 -18.26 -1.57 1.17
C GLY A 54 -19.04 -0.30 0.81
N ASP A 55 -20.20 -0.08 1.42
CA ASP A 55 -20.98 1.14 1.24
C ASP A 55 -20.27 2.35 1.88
N ASN A 56 -19.62 2.18 3.02
CA ASN A 56 -18.73 3.20 3.58
C ASN A 56 -17.53 3.48 2.65
N VAL A 57 -16.89 2.43 2.11
CA VAL A 57 -15.80 2.61 1.15
C VAL A 57 -16.26 3.43 -0.05
N LEU A 58 -17.44 3.17 -0.63
CA LEU A 58 -18.01 3.98 -1.71
C LEU A 58 -18.38 5.39 -1.26
N LEU A 59 -18.82 5.58 -0.01
CA LEU A 59 -19.12 6.89 0.55
C LEU A 59 -17.88 7.78 0.58
N TYR A 60 -16.72 7.25 0.97
CA TYR A 60 -15.45 8.00 1.03
C TYR A 60 -14.73 8.12 -0.32
N GLN A 61 -15.17 7.43 -1.38
CA GLN A 61 -14.60 7.59 -2.70
C GLN A 61 -14.81 9.01 -3.23
N GLN A 62 -13.73 9.71 -3.54
CA GLN A 62 -13.76 11.08 -4.04
C GLN A 62 -14.23 11.13 -5.50
N VAL A 63 -14.62 12.32 -5.96
CA VAL A 63 -15.00 12.56 -7.38
C VAL A 63 -13.84 12.25 -8.36
N THR A 64 -12.60 12.25 -7.89
CA THR A 64 -11.42 11.83 -8.66
C THR A 64 -11.36 10.33 -8.93
N GLY A 65 -12.10 9.53 -8.16
CA GLY A 65 -12.05 8.07 -8.15
C GLY A 65 -11.15 7.48 -7.05
N GLY A 66 -10.22 8.26 -6.48
CA GLY A 66 -9.37 7.83 -5.37
C GLY A 66 -10.01 8.01 -4.00
N TRP A 67 -9.28 7.67 -2.95
CA TRP A 67 -9.72 7.79 -1.56
C TRP A 67 -8.79 8.64 -0.72
N PRO A 68 -9.31 9.29 0.35
CA PRO A 68 -8.49 9.92 1.37
C PRO A 68 -7.83 8.85 2.25
N LYS A 69 -6.66 9.17 2.82
CA LYS A 69 -5.98 8.28 3.77
C LYS A 69 -6.55 8.40 5.19
N ASN A 70 -6.21 7.41 6.01
CA ASN A 70 -6.47 7.43 7.45
C ASN A 70 -7.95 7.38 7.83
N ILE A 71 -8.77 6.71 7.02
CA ILE A 71 -10.18 6.45 7.30
C ILE A 71 -10.33 5.03 7.84
N TYR A 72 -11.06 4.88 8.94
CA TYR A 72 -11.47 3.58 9.47
C TYR A 72 -12.80 3.16 8.83
N MET A 73 -12.74 2.45 7.71
CA MET A 73 -13.92 2.09 6.91
C MET A 73 -14.97 1.24 7.64
N PRO A 74 -14.61 0.38 8.62
CA PRO A 74 -15.59 -0.40 9.37
C PRO A 74 -16.47 0.39 10.36
N ALA A 75 -16.23 1.69 10.55
CA ALA A 75 -17.01 2.50 11.49
C ALA A 75 -18.52 2.45 11.21
N GLU A 76 -19.32 2.40 12.27
CA GLU A 76 -20.75 2.69 12.21
C GLU A 76 -20.90 4.21 12.24
N LEU A 77 -21.35 4.78 11.11
CA LEU A 77 -21.42 6.23 10.95
C LEU A 77 -22.75 6.76 11.51
N THR A 78 -22.67 7.83 12.30
CA THR A 78 -23.81 8.64 12.63
C THR A 78 -24.29 9.42 11.39
N GLU A 79 -25.51 9.94 11.40
CA GLU A 79 -26.03 10.77 10.30
C GLU A 79 -25.14 12.00 10.04
N GLN A 80 -24.60 12.60 11.09
CA GLN A 80 -23.67 13.73 10.97
C GLN A 80 -22.36 13.34 10.29
N GLU A 81 -21.78 12.20 10.66
CA GLU A 81 -20.54 11.70 10.05
C GLU A 81 -20.75 11.31 8.59
N TYR A 82 -21.88 10.66 8.28
CA TYR A 82 -22.28 10.35 6.91
C TYR A 82 -22.40 11.63 6.07
N THR A 83 -23.10 12.62 6.55
CA THR A 83 -23.27 13.92 5.85
C THR A 83 -21.93 14.62 5.64
N LYS A 84 -21.05 14.59 6.64
CA LYS A 84 -19.70 15.14 6.54
C LYS A 84 -18.88 14.42 5.46
N ALA A 85 -18.89 13.09 5.45
CA ALA A 85 -18.18 12.29 4.43
C ALA A 85 -18.74 12.55 3.02
N TRP A 86 -20.07 12.63 2.89
CA TRP A 86 -20.74 12.95 1.62
C TRP A 86 -20.31 14.31 1.08
N ASN A 87 -20.32 15.35 1.91
CA ASN A 87 -19.95 16.71 1.52
C ASN A 87 -18.45 16.83 1.17
N ALA A 88 -17.62 15.99 1.75
CA ALA A 88 -16.18 15.96 1.48
C ALA A 88 -15.81 15.31 0.14
N LYS A 89 -16.72 14.62 -0.55
CA LYS A 89 -16.43 13.91 -1.83
C LYS A 89 -15.89 14.82 -2.94
N GLY A 90 -16.20 16.10 -2.88
CA GLY A 90 -15.75 17.11 -3.85
C GLY A 90 -14.32 17.63 -3.63
N ASP A 91 -13.70 17.33 -2.49
CA ASP A 91 -12.33 17.79 -2.21
C ASP A 91 -11.30 16.94 -2.97
N VAL A 92 -11.05 17.35 -4.21
CA VAL A 92 -10.11 16.64 -5.12
C VAL A 92 -8.70 16.48 -4.56
N ASN A 93 -8.29 17.30 -3.57
CA ASN A 93 -6.94 17.26 -3.00
C ASN A 93 -6.75 16.17 -1.94
N GLN A 94 -7.79 15.43 -1.58
CA GLN A 94 -7.71 14.38 -0.55
C GLN A 94 -7.36 13.00 -1.11
N SER A 95 -7.49 12.79 -2.41
CA SER A 95 -7.19 11.48 -3.01
C SER A 95 -5.68 11.19 -3.00
N THR A 96 -5.32 9.99 -2.54
CA THR A 96 -3.91 9.65 -2.28
C THR A 96 -3.64 8.14 -2.44
N ILE A 97 -2.36 7.81 -2.67
CA ILE A 97 -1.83 6.44 -2.57
C ILE A 97 -1.05 6.20 -1.28
N ASP A 98 -0.98 7.21 -0.40
CA ASP A 98 -0.25 7.15 0.87
C ASP A 98 -0.98 6.27 1.90
N ASN A 99 -0.22 5.66 2.81
CA ASN A 99 -0.75 4.80 3.87
C ASN A 99 -1.71 3.69 3.35
N ASN A 100 -1.43 3.14 2.17
CA ASN A 100 -2.23 2.11 1.48
C ASN A 100 -3.63 2.56 1.04
N ALA A 101 -3.96 3.86 1.16
CA ALA A 101 -5.20 4.38 0.64
C ALA A 101 -5.30 4.14 -0.88
N THR A 102 -6.51 4.13 -1.38
CA THR A 102 -6.89 3.80 -2.75
C THR A 102 -6.62 2.33 -3.11
N THR A 103 -5.42 1.80 -2.89
CA THR A 103 -5.12 0.39 -3.22
C THR A 103 -5.91 -0.60 -2.36
N THR A 104 -6.02 -0.35 -1.06
CA THR A 104 -6.82 -1.19 -0.14
C THR A 104 -8.31 -1.15 -0.50
N GLU A 105 -8.84 0.03 -0.80
CA GLU A 105 -10.25 0.23 -1.12
C GLU A 105 -10.63 -0.44 -2.46
N ILE A 106 -9.77 -0.31 -3.48
CA ILE A 106 -9.97 -1.01 -4.76
C ILE A 106 -10.01 -2.53 -4.52
N GLN A 107 -9.04 -3.08 -3.77
CA GLN A 107 -9.00 -4.52 -3.50
C GLN A 107 -10.24 -4.99 -2.73
N TYR A 108 -10.65 -4.24 -1.70
CA TYR A 108 -11.82 -4.58 -0.91
C TYR A 108 -13.10 -4.62 -1.77
N LEU A 109 -13.33 -3.57 -2.57
CA LEU A 109 -14.49 -3.50 -3.47
C LEU A 109 -14.46 -4.58 -4.56
N ALA A 110 -13.28 -4.94 -5.07
CA ALA A 110 -13.15 -6.00 -6.07
C ALA A 110 -13.54 -7.37 -5.50
N ARG A 111 -13.08 -7.70 -4.29
CA ARG A 111 -13.49 -8.93 -3.58
C ARG A 111 -14.98 -8.93 -3.24
N LEU A 112 -15.51 -7.77 -2.86
CA LEU A 112 -16.93 -7.63 -2.56
C LEU A 112 -17.80 -7.76 -3.82
N TYR A 113 -17.35 -7.20 -4.96
CA TYR A 113 -18.02 -7.44 -6.25
C TYR A 113 -18.00 -8.91 -6.63
N GLN A 114 -16.85 -9.57 -6.53
CA GLN A 114 -16.72 -11.00 -6.83
C GLN A 114 -17.71 -11.85 -6.01
N ALA A 115 -17.92 -11.51 -4.74
CA ALA A 115 -18.81 -12.24 -3.84
C ALA A 115 -20.32 -11.93 -4.04
N THR A 116 -20.66 -10.70 -4.44
CA THR A 116 -22.05 -10.20 -4.43
C THR A 116 -22.63 -9.88 -5.79
N GLN A 117 -21.79 -9.71 -6.83
CA GLN A 117 -22.14 -9.28 -8.19
C GLN A 117 -22.94 -7.95 -8.24
N LYS A 118 -22.79 -7.09 -7.22
CA LYS A 118 -23.46 -5.78 -7.18
C LYS A 118 -22.65 -4.74 -7.97
N GLU A 119 -23.21 -4.24 -9.09
CA GLU A 119 -22.54 -3.34 -10.03
C GLU A 119 -21.93 -2.08 -9.37
N LYS A 120 -22.56 -1.53 -8.32
CA LYS A 120 -22.01 -0.37 -7.60
C LYS A 120 -20.56 -0.57 -7.12
N TYR A 121 -20.19 -1.80 -6.71
CA TYR A 121 -18.83 -2.10 -6.26
C TYR A 121 -17.85 -2.18 -7.43
N LYS A 122 -18.25 -2.79 -8.54
CA LYS A 122 -17.47 -2.79 -9.78
C LYS A 122 -17.21 -1.38 -10.31
N GLU A 123 -18.24 -0.53 -10.32
CA GLU A 123 -18.08 0.88 -10.70
C GLU A 123 -17.05 1.60 -9.80
N GLY A 124 -17.11 1.37 -8.48
CA GLY A 124 -16.14 1.90 -7.53
C GLY A 124 -14.71 1.45 -7.84
N VAL A 125 -14.51 0.16 -8.16
CA VAL A 125 -13.23 -0.40 -8.57
C VAL A 125 -12.72 0.28 -9.84
N LEU A 126 -13.54 0.36 -10.89
CA LEU A 126 -13.15 0.95 -12.16
C LEU A 126 -12.76 2.44 -12.02
N LYS A 127 -13.52 3.21 -11.22
CA LYS A 127 -13.16 4.60 -10.89
C LYS A 127 -11.82 4.69 -10.16
N GLY A 128 -11.58 3.78 -9.21
CA GLY A 128 -10.31 3.72 -8.48
C GLY A 128 -9.11 3.40 -9.39
N ILE A 129 -9.27 2.43 -10.29
CA ILE A 129 -8.24 2.09 -11.28
C ILE A 129 -7.98 3.29 -12.21
N GLN A 130 -9.02 3.95 -12.69
CA GLN A 130 -8.87 5.14 -13.54
C GLN A 130 -8.16 6.29 -12.80
N TYR A 131 -8.40 6.45 -11.48
CA TYR A 131 -7.64 7.37 -10.67
C TYR A 131 -6.14 7.03 -10.67
N LEU A 132 -5.75 5.78 -10.43
CA LEU A 132 -4.35 5.35 -10.44
C LEU A 132 -3.69 5.60 -11.80
N LEU A 133 -4.39 5.31 -12.90
CA LEU A 133 -3.89 5.53 -14.26
C LEU A 133 -3.69 7.03 -14.58
N LYS A 134 -4.64 7.88 -14.14
CA LYS A 134 -4.55 9.35 -14.35
C LYS A 134 -3.50 10.02 -13.46
N ALA A 135 -3.23 9.45 -12.29
CA ALA A 135 -2.25 9.99 -11.35
C ALA A 135 -0.80 9.74 -11.79
N GLN A 136 -0.57 8.82 -12.72
CA GLN A 136 0.77 8.52 -13.22
C GLN A 136 1.31 9.66 -14.08
N TYR A 137 2.51 10.12 -13.79
CA TYR A 137 3.24 11.06 -14.63
C TYR A 137 3.73 10.41 -15.93
N ASP A 138 4.03 11.23 -16.95
CA ASP A 138 4.53 10.74 -18.23
C ASP A 138 5.84 9.97 -18.12
N ASN A 139 6.66 10.27 -17.12
CA ASN A 139 7.89 9.58 -16.81
C ASN A 139 7.71 8.25 -16.07
N GLY A 140 6.46 7.87 -15.75
CA GLY A 140 6.09 6.60 -15.13
C GLY A 140 5.95 6.64 -13.61
N GLY A 141 6.31 7.74 -12.93
CA GLY A 141 6.19 7.88 -11.48
C GLY A 141 4.78 8.25 -11.01
N TRP A 142 4.51 8.06 -9.72
CA TRP A 142 3.27 8.50 -9.08
C TRP A 142 3.55 9.48 -7.96
N PRO A 143 2.74 10.58 -7.85
CA PRO A 143 2.75 11.46 -6.69
C PRO A 143 2.07 10.80 -5.49
N GLN A 144 2.37 11.30 -4.31
CA GLN A 144 1.70 10.85 -3.09
C GLN A 144 0.21 11.23 -3.08
N PHE A 145 -0.14 12.43 -3.56
CA PHE A 145 -1.51 12.94 -3.72
C PHE A 145 -1.76 13.46 -5.13
N TYR A 146 -2.91 13.13 -5.71
CA TYR A 146 -3.32 13.59 -7.03
C TYR A 146 -4.84 13.89 -7.07
N PRO A 147 -5.26 14.99 -7.70
CA PRO A 147 -4.45 16.10 -8.22
C PRO A 147 -4.14 17.11 -7.10
N ARG A 148 -2.89 17.24 -6.73
CA ARG A 148 -2.47 18.25 -5.74
C ARG A 148 -1.44 19.16 -6.39
N PRO A 149 -1.59 20.51 -6.34
CA PRO A 149 -0.76 21.38 -7.18
C PRO A 149 0.63 21.65 -6.60
N THR A 150 0.83 21.52 -5.28
CA THR A 150 2.05 21.98 -4.59
C THR A 150 2.46 21.10 -3.42
N GLY A 151 3.66 21.32 -2.92
CA GLY A 151 4.25 20.62 -1.77
C GLY A 151 5.04 19.38 -2.19
N TYR A 152 5.69 18.73 -1.24
CA TYR A 152 6.44 17.50 -1.50
C TYR A 152 5.54 16.34 -1.98
N TYR A 153 4.24 16.45 -1.78
CA TYR A 153 3.24 15.45 -2.18
C TYR A 153 3.14 15.22 -3.69
N ILE A 154 3.68 16.15 -4.50
CA ILE A 154 3.69 16.05 -5.96
C ILE A 154 4.94 15.33 -6.48
N GLN A 155 5.88 14.99 -5.63
CA GLN A 155 7.08 14.26 -6.03
C GLN A 155 6.78 12.79 -6.27
N ILE A 156 7.62 12.12 -7.06
CA ILE A 156 7.55 10.66 -7.22
C ILE A 156 7.80 10.04 -5.85
N THR A 157 6.90 9.17 -5.40
CA THR A 157 6.93 8.68 -4.02
C THR A 157 7.11 7.17 -3.92
N TYR A 158 8.24 6.76 -3.39
CA TYR A 158 8.46 5.37 -2.91
C TYR A 158 8.16 5.24 -1.41
N ASN A 159 8.04 6.36 -0.69
CA ASN A 159 7.77 6.39 0.75
C ASN A 159 6.63 5.45 1.13
N ASP A 160 6.85 4.67 2.21
CA ASP A 160 5.90 3.68 2.72
C ASP A 160 5.40 2.69 1.65
N ASN A 161 6.23 2.42 0.63
CA ASN A 161 5.94 1.51 -0.49
C ASN A 161 4.76 1.94 -1.38
N ALA A 162 4.39 3.21 -1.38
CA ALA A 162 3.20 3.70 -2.05
C ALA A 162 3.17 3.35 -3.55
N MET A 163 4.21 3.74 -4.30
CA MET A 163 4.29 3.41 -5.74
C MET A 163 4.42 1.91 -5.99
N VAL A 164 5.19 1.19 -5.16
CA VAL A 164 5.34 -0.27 -5.30
C VAL A 164 4.00 -0.99 -5.19
N ARG A 165 3.14 -0.59 -4.23
CA ARG A 165 1.79 -1.16 -4.06
C ARG A 165 0.88 -0.88 -5.24
N VAL A 166 0.93 0.34 -5.79
CA VAL A 166 0.19 0.67 -7.02
C VAL A 166 0.63 -0.25 -8.15
N MET A 167 1.93 -0.44 -8.33
CA MET A 167 2.47 -1.30 -9.39
C MET A 167 2.09 -2.76 -9.21
N GLN A 168 2.17 -3.29 -7.98
CA GLN A 168 1.73 -4.66 -7.67
C GLN A 168 0.25 -4.84 -8.02
N GLN A 169 -0.62 -3.90 -7.63
CA GLN A 169 -2.04 -3.97 -7.93
C GLN A 169 -2.32 -3.86 -9.45
N LEU A 170 -1.63 -2.96 -10.16
CA LEU A 170 -1.75 -2.87 -11.62
C LEU A 170 -1.32 -4.19 -12.30
N ARG A 171 -0.31 -4.87 -11.77
CA ARG A 171 0.11 -6.20 -12.25
C ARG A 171 -0.99 -7.24 -12.05
N GLU A 172 -1.55 -7.35 -10.84
CA GLU A 172 -2.67 -8.25 -10.56
C GLU A 172 -3.86 -7.99 -11.51
N ILE A 173 -4.13 -6.70 -11.80
CA ILE A 173 -5.20 -6.29 -12.71
C ILE A 173 -4.94 -6.74 -14.14
N TYR A 174 -3.76 -6.45 -14.71
CA TYR A 174 -3.50 -6.80 -16.12
C TYR A 174 -3.28 -8.30 -16.32
N GLU A 175 -2.84 -9.03 -15.31
CA GLU A 175 -2.75 -10.49 -15.31
C GLU A 175 -4.11 -11.16 -15.02
N LYS A 176 -5.16 -10.36 -14.77
CA LYS A 176 -6.50 -10.84 -14.38
C LYS A 176 -6.49 -11.81 -13.21
N GLN A 177 -5.60 -11.59 -12.25
CA GLN A 177 -5.59 -12.37 -11.02
C GLN A 177 -6.87 -12.11 -10.21
N SER A 178 -7.35 -13.11 -9.47
CA SER A 178 -8.46 -12.89 -8.53
C SER A 178 -8.04 -11.82 -7.50
N PRO A 179 -8.90 -10.83 -7.21
CA PRO A 179 -10.32 -10.70 -7.59
C PRO A 179 -10.60 -9.90 -8.88
N TYR A 180 -9.62 -9.61 -9.74
CA TYR A 180 -9.72 -8.66 -10.85
C TYR A 180 -10.13 -9.28 -12.19
N THR A 181 -10.64 -10.52 -12.22
CA THR A 181 -11.01 -11.24 -13.45
C THR A 181 -12.10 -10.57 -14.29
N PHE A 182 -12.90 -9.68 -13.68
CA PHE A 182 -14.00 -8.94 -14.31
C PHE A 182 -13.55 -7.63 -14.99
N ILE A 183 -12.29 -7.24 -14.84
CA ILE A 183 -11.80 -5.96 -15.38
C ILE A 183 -11.76 -6.05 -16.92
N PRO A 184 -12.26 -5.01 -17.65
CA PRO A 184 -12.24 -4.98 -19.11
C PRO A 184 -10.81 -5.04 -19.67
N ASP A 185 -10.65 -5.71 -20.83
CA ASP A 185 -9.35 -5.90 -21.49
C ASP A 185 -8.64 -4.57 -21.80
N GLU A 186 -9.39 -3.53 -22.18
CA GLU A 186 -8.83 -2.20 -22.42
C GLU A 186 -8.19 -1.63 -21.14
N THR A 187 -8.86 -1.76 -19.99
CA THR A 187 -8.33 -1.33 -18.69
C THR A 187 -7.10 -2.16 -18.30
N CYS A 188 -7.09 -3.45 -18.57
CA CYS A 188 -5.94 -4.32 -18.35
C CYS A 188 -4.73 -3.89 -19.21
N GLN A 189 -4.96 -3.53 -20.48
CA GLN A 189 -3.90 -3.01 -21.34
C GLN A 189 -3.34 -1.67 -20.87
N GLN A 190 -4.20 -0.77 -20.37
CA GLN A 190 -3.77 0.49 -19.77
C GLN A 190 -2.95 0.24 -18.49
N ALA A 191 -3.39 -0.68 -17.63
CA ALA A 191 -2.68 -1.08 -16.42
C ALA A 191 -1.29 -1.68 -16.74
N ARG A 192 -1.19 -2.51 -17.78
CA ARG A 192 0.09 -3.05 -18.26
C ARG A 192 1.04 -1.95 -18.71
N LYS A 193 0.57 -1.02 -19.55
CA LYS A 193 1.38 0.12 -20.00
C LYS A 193 1.85 0.99 -18.82
N ALA A 194 0.97 1.22 -17.84
CA ALA A 194 1.30 2.00 -16.66
C ALA A 194 2.36 1.27 -15.80
N PHE A 195 2.23 -0.04 -15.64
CA PHE A 195 3.23 -0.86 -14.94
C PHE A 195 4.59 -0.79 -15.64
N ASP A 196 4.64 -1.00 -16.96
CA ASP A 196 5.89 -0.99 -17.72
C ASP A 196 6.59 0.39 -17.63
N LYS A 197 5.84 1.51 -17.72
CA LYS A 197 6.36 2.87 -17.47
C LYS A 197 6.89 3.02 -16.02
N GLY A 198 6.22 2.41 -15.04
CA GLY A 198 6.66 2.42 -13.65
C GLY A 198 8.01 1.73 -13.47
N ILE A 199 8.25 0.60 -14.14
CA ILE A 199 9.56 -0.08 -14.15
C ILE A 199 10.63 0.85 -14.74
N GLU A 200 10.38 1.51 -15.87
CA GLU A 200 11.32 2.47 -16.46
C GLU A 200 11.61 3.64 -15.51
N CYS A 201 10.60 4.14 -14.80
CA CYS A 201 10.78 5.18 -13.78
C CYS A 201 11.71 4.69 -12.65
N ILE A 202 11.49 3.49 -12.12
CA ILE A 202 12.33 2.89 -11.10
C ILE A 202 13.79 2.81 -11.56
N LEU A 203 14.04 2.31 -12.76
CA LEU A 203 15.42 2.19 -13.29
C LEU A 203 16.09 3.56 -13.47
N ARG A 204 15.34 4.59 -13.86
CA ARG A 204 15.85 5.96 -14.07
C ARG A 204 16.09 6.73 -12.78
N THR A 205 15.38 6.38 -11.71
CA THR A 205 15.50 7.04 -10.39
C THR A 205 16.48 6.33 -9.46
N GLN A 206 17.06 5.19 -9.86
CA GLN A 206 18.09 4.53 -9.06
C GLN A 206 19.32 5.42 -8.94
N VAL A 207 19.71 5.75 -7.71
CA VAL A 207 20.76 6.73 -7.43
C VAL A 207 22.12 6.19 -7.84
N ARG A 208 22.93 7.06 -8.47
CA ARG A 208 24.35 6.78 -8.74
C ARG A 208 25.22 7.49 -7.72
N GLN A 209 26.16 6.73 -7.16
CA GLN A 209 27.18 7.21 -6.25
C GLN A 209 28.54 6.90 -6.85
N ASN A 210 29.36 7.93 -7.14
CA ASN A 210 30.64 7.77 -7.83
C ASN A 210 30.57 6.97 -9.14
N GLY A 211 29.47 7.13 -9.90
CA GLY A 211 29.22 6.44 -11.16
C GLY A 211 28.58 5.05 -11.03
N GLU A 212 28.59 4.43 -9.86
CA GLU A 212 27.95 3.13 -9.59
C GLU A 212 26.49 3.29 -9.19
N LEU A 213 25.61 2.40 -9.68
CA LEU A 213 24.22 2.30 -9.20
C LEU A 213 24.19 1.85 -7.74
N THR A 214 23.26 2.41 -6.96
CA THR A 214 23.05 2.06 -5.56
C THR A 214 21.58 1.66 -5.32
N VAL A 215 20.86 2.39 -4.50
CA VAL A 215 19.44 2.19 -4.17
C VAL A 215 18.66 3.49 -4.43
N TRP A 216 17.44 3.60 -3.92
CA TRP A 216 16.54 4.73 -4.19
C TRP A 216 16.39 5.64 -2.98
N CYS A 217 16.06 6.90 -3.24
CA CYS A 217 15.50 7.80 -2.23
C CYS A 217 14.02 7.49 -2.00
N ALA A 218 13.51 7.83 -0.82
CA ALA A 218 12.09 7.71 -0.54
C ALA A 218 11.21 8.58 -1.46
N GLN A 219 11.78 9.68 -1.96
CA GLN A 219 11.10 10.55 -2.93
C GLN A 219 12.09 11.10 -3.95
N HIS A 220 11.60 11.25 -5.19
CA HIS A 220 12.37 11.82 -6.30
C HIS A 220 11.60 12.97 -6.94
N ASP A 221 12.33 14.00 -7.33
CA ASP A 221 11.75 15.13 -8.04
C ASP A 221 11.06 14.65 -9.33
N ARG A 222 9.83 15.08 -9.54
CA ARG A 222 9.00 14.63 -10.66
C ARG A 222 9.49 15.06 -12.05
N ILE A 223 10.44 16.01 -12.13
CA ILE A 223 10.97 16.56 -13.38
C ILE A 223 12.40 16.06 -13.60
N THR A 224 13.28 16.29 -12.62
CA THR A 224 14.70 15.95 -12.72
C THR A 224 14.98 14.48 -12.42
N LEU A 225 14.09 13.78 -11.71
CA LEU A 225 14.22 12.42 -11.20
C LEU A 225 15.29 12.26 -10.08
N GLU A 226 15.89 13.35 -9.64
CA GLU A 226 16.88 13.36 -8.58
C GLU A 226 16.25 13.14 -7.21
N PRO A 227 17.00 12.59 -6.22
CA PRO A 227 16.55 12.52 -4.84
C PRO A 227 16.08 13.87 -4.31
N CYS A 228 14.94 13.93 -3.65
CA CYS A 228 14.42 15.18 -3.14
C CYS A 228 13.89 15.06 -1.70
N LYS A 229 13.79 16.22 -1.06
CA LYS A 229 13.31 16.39 0.31
C LYS A 229 11.78 16.21 0.38
N ALA A 230 11.31 15.60 1.47
CA ALA A 230 9.91 15.60 1.85
C ALA A 230 9.65 16.47 3.09
N ARG A 231 9.39 15.87 4.24
CA ARG A 231 9.20 16.60 5.51
C ARG A 231 10.54 17.13 6.06
N ALA A 232 10.47 17.89 7.13
CA ALA A 232 11.65 18.57 7.72
C ALA A 232 12.85 17.62 7.97
N TYR A 233 12.59 16.40 8.41
CA TYR A 233 13.61 15.40 8.74
C TYR A 233 13.83 14.34 7.64
N GLU A 234 13.14 14.44 6.51
CA GLU A 234 13.25 13.54 5.38
C GLU A 234 14.06 14.21 4.28
N LEU A 235 15.36 14.24 4.48
CA LEU A 235 16.32 14.83 3.55
C LEU A 235 16.48 13.92 2.31
N PRO A 236 16.99 14.46 1.18
CA PRO A 236 17.44 13.62 0.08
C PRO A 236 18.47 12.60 0.59
N SER A 237 18.23 11.33 0.38
CA SER A 237 19.00 10.25 1.00
C SER A 237 18.86 8.95 0.22
N LEU A 238 19.74 7.98 0.47
CA LEU A 238 19.49 6.60 0.09
C LEU A 238 18.59 5.97 1.15
N SER A 239 17.49 5.32 0.73
CA SER A 239 16.55 4.71 1.65
C SER A 239 16.68 3.20 1.67
N GLY A 240 17.07 2.63 2.82
CA GLY A 240 17.10 1.19 3.00
C GLY A 240 15.71 0.56 3.00
N GLN A 241 14.73 1.21 3.63
CA GLN A 241 13.39 0.66 3.82
C GLN A 241 12.58 0.61 2.52
N GLU A 242 12.61 1.66 1.73
CA GLU A 242 11.82 1.73 0.49
C GLU A 242 12.46 0.91 -0.62
N SER A 243 13.79 0.80 -0.60
CA SER A 243 14.56 0.11 -1.64
C SER A 243 14.42 -1.42 -1.59
N ASP A 244 14.21 -2.03 -0.43
CA ASP A 244 14.01 -3.47 -0.34
C ASP A 244 12.78 -3.93 -1.13
N ASN A 245 11.66 -3.23 -0.98
CA ASN A 245 10.42 -3.55 -1.70
C ASN A 245 10.51 -3.24 -3.20
N ILE A 246 11.28 -2.23 -3.61
CA ILE A 246 11.58 -1.99 -5.03
C ILE A 246 12.37 -3.17 -5.60
N VAL A 247 13.42 -3.63 -4.91
CA VAL A 247 14.22 -4.79 -5.33
C VAL A 247 13.35 -6.05 -5.43
N LEU A 248 12.49 -6.31 -4.43
CA LEU A 248 11.57 -7.46 -4.46
C LEU A 248 10.58 -7.38 -5.64
N LEU A 249 10.07 -6.19 -5.96
CA LEU A 249 9.24 -5.99 -7.15
C LEU A 249 10.00 -6.31 -8.43
N LEU A 250 11.23 -5.80 -8.59
CA LEU A 250 12.06 -6.06 -9.76
C LEU A 250 12.43 -7.55 -9.89
N MET A 251 12.77 -8.22 -8.78
CA MET A 251 13.05 -9.66 -8.74
C MET A 251 11.84 -10.53 -9.09
N SER A 252 10.63 -10.03 -8.91
CA SER A 252 9.38 -10.76 -9.24
C SER A 252 9.03 -10.74 -10.74
N LEU A 253 9.78 -10.01 -11.57
CA LEU A 253 9.54 -9.96 -13.01
C LEU A 253 9.91 -11.28 -13.69
N PRO A 254 9.03 -11.89 -14.51
CA PRO A 254 9.25 -13.22 -15.06
C PRO A 254 10.39 -13.30 -16.09
N HIS A 255 10.68 -12.22 -16.79
CA HIS A 255 11.75 -12.13 -17.81
C HIS A 255 12.44 -10.76 -17.69
N PRO A 256 13.28 -10.57 -16.63
CA PRO A 256 13.92 -9.28 -16.41
C PRO A 256 14.92 -8.97 -17.53
N SER A 257 14.94 -7.72 -17.99
CA SER A 257 15.97 -7.25 -18.91
C SER A 257 17.34 -7.14 -18.23
N GLU A 258 18.41 -7.06 -19.00
CA GLU A 258 19.76 -6.86 -18.46
C GLU A 258 19.85 -5.63 -17.54
N LYS A 259 19.17 -4.54 -17.89
CA LYS A 259 19.09 -3.34 -17.03
C LYS A 259 18.40 -3.59 -15.68
N VAL A 260 17.37 -4.42 -15.66
CA VAL A 260 16.71 -4.81 -14.42
C VAL A 260 17.62 -5.68 -13.58
N ILE A 261 18.33 -6.62 -14.20
CA ILE A 261 19.32 -7.49 -13.50
C ILE A 261 20.43 -6.63 -12.91
N GLU A 262 21.04 -5.74 -13.69
CA GLU A 262 22.06 -4.79 -13.21
C GLU A 262 21.58 -3.94 -12.05
N SER A 263 20.33 -3.44 -12.14
CA SER A 263 19.68 -2.65 -11.08
C SER A 263 19.58 -3.43 -9.77
N ILE A 264 19.09 -4.69 -9.84
CA ILE A 264 18.97 -5.58 -8.68
C ILE A 264 20.33 -5.88 -8.07
N GLU A 265 21.31 -6.30 -8.88
CA GLU A 265 22.65 -6.68 -8.41
C GLU A 265 23.36 -5.51 -7.75
N SER A 266 23.24 -4.31 -8.32
CA SER A 266 23.81 -3.09 -7.76
C SER A 266 23.17 -2.72 -6.41
N ALA A 267 21.86 -2.83 -6.30
CA ALA A 267 21.16 -2.59 -5.05
C ALA A 267 21.55 -3.61 -3.97
N VAL A 268 21.65 -4.91 -4.32
CA VAL A 268 22.10 -5.96 -3.40
C VAL A 268 23.55 -5.72 -2.96
N LYS A 269 24.43 -5.30 -3.88
CA LYS A 269 25.83 -4.90 -3.56
C LYS A 269 25.84 -3.75 -2.54
N TRP A 270 24.98 -2.74 -2.75
CA TRP A 270 24.85 -1.62 -1.82
C TRP A 270 24.35 -2.08 -0.44
N PHE A 271 23.30 -2.92 -0.36
CA PHE A 271 22.79 -3.46 0.90
C PHE A 271 23.89 -4.19 1.69
N LYS A 272 24.69 -5.06 1.02
CA LYS A 272 25.80 -5.76 1.65
C LYS A 272 26.88 -4.80 2.19
N LYS A 273 27.17 -3.71 1.46
CA LYS A 273 28.16 -2.69 1.87
C LYS A 273 27.66 -1.85 3.05
N SER A 274 26.33 -1.65 3.17
CA SER A 274 25.71 -0.75 4.13
C SER A 274 25.16 -1.46 5.37
N GLU A 275 25.53 -2.73 5.59
CA GLU A 275 25.19 -3.51 6.78
C GLU A 275 25.68 -2.84 8.06
N ILE A 276 24.80 -2.70 9.05
CA ILE A 276 25.12 -2.26 10.40
C ILE A 276 25.20 -3.49 11.29
N LYS A 277 26.40 -3.78 11.81
CA LYS A 277 26.69 -4.98 12.60
C LYS A 277 27.06 -4.63 14.03
N GLY A 278 26.93 -5.61 14.93
CA GLY A 278 27.38 -5.49 16.33
C GLY A 278 26.51 -4.60 17.20
N VAL A 279 25.28 -4.30 16.76
CA VAL A 279 24.34 -3.48 17.54
C VAL A 279 22.89 -3.95 17.36
N GLN A 280 22.07 -3.70 18.37
CA GLN A 280 20.62 -3.93 18.33
C GLN A 280 19.84 -2.78 18.95
N LYS A 281 18.54 -2.74 18.64
CA LYS A 281 17.61 -1.80 19.28
C LYS A 281 17.18 -2.29 20.66
N GLU A 282 17.41 -1.50 21.66
CA GLU A 282 16.86 -1.70 23.02
C GLU A 282 15.78 -0.65 23.25
N TYR A 283 14.55 -1.09 23.55
CA TYR A 283 13.43 -0.20 23.84
C TYR A 283 13.36 0.12 25.32
N PHE A 284 13.09 1.38 25.66
CA PHE A 284 12.89 1.85 27.02
C PHE A 284 11.78 2.91 27.09
N THR A 285 11.34 3.21 28.28
CA THR A 285 10.41 4.34 28.52
C THR A 285 11.24 5.54 28.93
N ASN A 286 11.13 6.64 28.17
CA ASN A 286 11.88 7.87 28.46
C ASN A 286 11.27 8.67 29.64
N SER A 287 11.89 9.81 30.00
CA SER A 287 11.43 10.67 31.09
C SER A 287 10.01 11.21 30.92
N ASP A 288 9.52 11.30 29.69
CA ASP A 288 8.18 11.76 29.35
C ASP A 288 7.12 10.62 29.37
N GLY A 289 7.50 9.42 29.81
CA GLY A 289 6.64 8.25 29.82
C GLY A 289 6.38 7.67 28.43
N LYS A 290 7.13 8.05 27.42
CA LYS A 290 6.97 7.58 26.04
C LYS A 290 7.96 6.46 25.72
N ARG A 291 7.52 5.49 24.92
CA ARG A 291 8.40 4.45 24.37
C ARG A 291 9.43 5.08 23.44
N ASP A 292 10.69 4.81 23.71
CA ASP A 292 11.85 5.24 22.94
C ASP A 292 12.81 4.08 22.72
N TYR A 293 13.89 4.26 21.98
CA TYR A 293 14.91 3.23 21.79
C TYR A 293 16.30 3.82 21.74
N ARG A 294 17.27 2.98 22.06
CA ARG A 294 18.70 3.27 21.86
C ARG A 294 19.37 2.08 21.17
N MET A 295 20.49 2.36 20.51
CA MET A 295 21.35 1.31 19.95
C MET A 295 22.33 0.86 21.03
N VAL A 296 22.39 -0.45 21.26
CA VAL A 296 23.30 -1.06 22.24
C VAL A 296 24.20 -2.11 21.56
N PRO A 297 25.45 -2.32 22.01
CA PRO A 297 26.32 -3.36 21.48
C PRO A 297 25.67 -4.76 21.59
N CYS A 298 25.87 -5.58 20.57
CA CYS A 298 25.40 -6.97 20.53
C CYS A 298 26.20 -7.78 19.49
N GLU A 299 27.00 -8.76 19.92
CA GLU A 299 27.92 -9.51 19.06
C GLU A 299 27.19 -10.46 18.10
N ASP A 300 26.14 -11.16 18.57
CA ASP A 300 25.44 -12.21 17.80
C ASP A 300 24.08 -11.77 17.25
N CYS A 301 23.87 -10.46 17.09
CA CYS A 301 22.60 -9.94 16.55
C CYS A 301 22.56 -9.98 15.02
N PRO A 302 21.33 -10.10 14.46
CA PRO A 302 21.14 -9.92 13.04
C PRO A 302 21.63 -8.55 12.55
N VAL A 303 22.13 -8.51 11.32
CA VAL A 303 22.50 -7.25 10.67
C VAL A 303 21.28 -6.34 10.54
N LEU A 304 21.50 -5.05 10.65
CA LEU A 304 20.48 -4.01 10.54
C LEU A 304 20.79 -3.09 9.36
N TRP A 305 19.76 -2.39 8.92
CA TRP A 305 19.88 -1.27 8.00
C TRP A 305 19.13 -0.07 8.57
N ALA A 306 19.71 1.12 8.39
CA ALA A 306 19.02 2.37 8.69
C ALA A 306 17.97 2.65 7.62
N ARG A 307 17.00 3.48 7.98
CA ARG A 307 16.02 3.97 7.01
C ARG A 307 16.66 4.91 5.99
N PHE A 308 17.55 5.80 6.47
CA PHE A 308 18.18 6.83 5.64
C PHE A 308 19.70 6.78 5.75
N TYR A 309 20.36 7.01 4.62
CA TYR A 309 21.81 7.13 4.49
C TYR A 309 22.16 8.36 3.66
N GLU A 310 23.24 9.04 4.01
CA GLU A 310 23.78 10.14 3.22
C GLU A 310 24.09 9.71 1.78
N LEU A 311 23.76 10.58 0.82
CA LEU A 311 23.93 10.29 -0.61
C LEU A 311 25.38 10.03 -1.01
N ASP A 312 26.35 10.68 -0.35
CA ASP A 312 27.76 10.66 -0.74
C ASP A 312 28.57 9.65 0.06
N THR A 313 28.27 9.49 1.35
CA THR A 313 29.13 8.75 2.28
C THR A 313 28.59 7.39 2.70
N ASN A 314 27.30 7.11 2.46
CA ASN A 314 26.56 5.97 3.04
C ASN A 314 26.56 5.96 4.59
N ARG A 315 26.74 7.12 5.25
CA ARG A 315 26.59 7.20 6.69
C ARG A 315 25.11 7.19 7.05
N PRO A 316 24.67 6.28 7.94
CA PRO A 316 23.29 6.27 8.41
C PRO A 316 22.99 7.46 9.31
N PHE A 317 21.74 8.00 9.24
CA PHE A 317 21.29 9.10 10.09
C PHE A 317 19.81 8.99 10.49
#